data_f66cbd96292f220b361050189755626a
#
_entry.id   f66cbd96292f220b361050189755626a
#
_cell.length_a   1.000
_cell.length_b   1.000
_cell.length_c   1.000
_cell.angle_alpha   90.00
_cell.angle_beta   90.00
_cell.angle_gamma   90.00
#
_symmetry.space_group_name_H-M   'P 1'
#
loop_
_entity.id
_entity.type
_entity.pdbx_description
1 polymer ?
#
loop_
_entity_poly.entity_id
_entity_poly.type
_entity_poly.pdbx_seq_one_letter_code
_entity_poly.pdbx_strand_id
1 'polypeptide(L)'
;MLELKDVSVVFNEGTVNEKVALNNINLALDKGDFVTIIGSNGAGKSTLFQAISGAVDTKRGNIILNGRDITFEPEYKRSKGIGRLFQDPLKGTAPNMTIEENLHLSNQRGKHFSLSLMSHRHREEFKKALMELELGLEERLDSKVGLLSGGQRQALTLLMATLVTPDLLLLDEHTAALDPKTALKVLELSQKIVEEHQITTLMITHNMDCLLYTSDAA
;
A
#
# COMPACT_ATOMS: atom_id res chain seq x y z
N MET A 1 -1.16 -13.80 11.02
CA MET A 1 -0.79 -12.37 11.01
C MET A 1 -1.99 -11.47 10.69
N LEU A 2 -2.61 -11.54 9.53
CA LEU A 2 -3.91 -10.93 9.22
C LEU A 2 -4.99 -12.00 9.25
N GLU A 3 -6.10 -11.76 9.94
CA GLU A 3 -7.28 -12.64 9.93
C GLU A 3 -8.54 -11.81 9.67
N LEU A 4 -9.34 -12.22 8.71
CA LEU A 4 -10.69 -11.74 8.45
C LEU A 4 -11.66 -12.85 8.85
N LYS A 5 -12.63 -12.55 9.71
CA LYS A 5 -13.64 -13.51 10.19
C LYS A 5 -15.03 -12.98 9.85
N ASP A 6 -15.72 -13.63 8.91
CA ASP A 6 -17.09 -13.32 8.47
C ASP A 6 -17.34 -11.86 8.09
N VAL A 7 -16.31 -11.22 7.48
CA VAL A 7 -16.33 -9.79 7.15
C VAL A 7 -17.35 -9.52 6.05
N SER A 8 -18.29 -8.62 6.33
CA SER A 8 -19.31 -8.19 5.37
C SER A 8 -19.36 -6.66 5.32
N VAL A 9 -19.52 -6.12 4.10
CA VAL A 9 -19.67 -4.68 3.83
C VAL A 9 -20.90 -4.47 2.96
N VAL A 10 -21.78 -3.58 3.40
CA VAL A 10 -23.01 -3.21 2.69
C VAL A 10 -23.03 -1.70 2.52
N PHE A 11 -23.16 -1.24 1.29
CA PHE A 11 -23.34 0.18 0.98
C PHE A 11 -24.83 0.52 0.88
N ASN A 12 -25.20 1.73 1.31
CA ASN A 12 -26.56 2.28 1.24
C ASN A 12 -27.63 1.35 1.86
N GLU A 13 -27.32 0.73 2.99
CA GLU A 13 -28.18 -0.20 3.68
C GLU A 13 -29.57 0.38 3.92
N GLY A 14 -30.61 -0.43 3.68
CA GLY A 14 -32.03 -0.04 3.86
C GLY A 14 -32.57 0.92 2.79
N THR A 15 -31.82 1.17 1.72
CA THR A 15 -32.27 2.00 0.60
C THR A 15 -32.44 1.18 -0.68
N VAL A 16 -33.11 1.76 -1.69
CA VAL A 16 -33.25 1.14 -3.03
C VAL A 16 -31.91 0.89 -3.75
N ASN A 17 -30.85 1.55 -3.29
CA ASN A 17 -29.49 1.41 -3.83
C ASN A 17 -28.60 0.55 -2.93
N GLU A 18 -29.16 -0.27 -2.07
CA GLU A 18 -28.42 -1.19 -1.22
C GLU A 18 -27.57 -2.14 -2.08
N LYS A 19 -26.28 -2.24 -1.73
CA LYS A 19 -25.34 -3.12 -2.41
C LYS A 19 -24.48 -3.85 -1.39
N VAL A 20 -24.60 -5.18 -1.37
CA VAL A 20 -23.67 -6.04 -0.64
C VAL A 20 -22.38 -6.13 -1.45
N ALA A 21 -21.32 -5.52 -0.94
CA ALA A 21 -20.00 -5.48 -1.59
C ALA A 21 -19.08 -6.60 -1.12
N LEU A 22 -19.16 -6.97 0.16
CA LEU A 22 -18.49 -8.14 0.73
C LEU A 22 -19.51 -8.95 1.53
N ASN A 23 -19.47 -10.28 1.42
CA ASN A 23 -20.39 -11.17 2.10
C ASN A 23 -19.63 -12.34 2.75
N ASN A 24 -19.53 -12.32 4.08
CA ASN A 24 -18.91 -13.34 4.90
C ASN A 24 -17.51 -13.74 4.43
N ILE A 25 -16.64 -12.75 4.18
CA ILE A 25 -15.27 -13.00 3.74
C ILE A 25 -14.44 -13.53 4.91
N ASN A 26 -13.81 -14.67 4.68
CA ASN A 26 -12.86 -15.30 5.58
C ASN A 26 -11.51 -15.39 4.86
N LEU A 27 -10.44 -14.87 5.47
CA LEU A 27 -9.09 -14.88 4.93
C LEU A 27 -8.09 -14.92 6.09
N ALA A 28 -7.06 -15.71 5.96
CA ALA A 28 -5.94 -15.72 6.89
C ALA A 28 -4.63 -15.64 6.12
N LEU A 29 -3.72 -14.77 6.58
CA LEU A 29 -2.35 -14.66 6.08
C LEU A 29 -1.39 -14.84 7.27
N ASP A 30 -0.34 -15.60 7.05
CA ASP A 30 0.77 -15.71 7.98
C ASP A 30 1.81 -14.60 7.73
N LYS A 31 2.75 -14.48 8.65
CA LYS A 31 3.79 -13.45 8.54
C LYS A 31 4.72 -13.78 7.38
N GLY A 32 4.94 -12.80 6.49
CA GLY A 32 5.77 -12.95 5.31
C GLY A 32 5.04 -13.49 4.08
N ASP A 33 3.75 -13.86 4.20
CA ASP A 33 2.98 -14.29 3.04
C ASP A 33 2.86 -13.20 1.98
N PHE A 34 2.98 -13.61 0.72
CA PHE A 34 2.64 -12.80 -0.44
C PHE A 34 1.42 -13.40 -1.14
N VAL A 35 0.26 -12.81 -0.95
CA VAL A 35 -1.02 -13.32 -1.47
C VAL A 35 -1.60 -12.38 -2.52
N THR A 36 -2.01 -12.96 -3.66
CA THR A 36 -2.62 -12.21 -4.76
C THR A 36 -4.12 -12.50 -4.87
N ILE A 37 -4.92 -11.45 -4.91
CA ILE A 37 -6.36 -11.50 -5.16
C ILE A 37 -6.64 -11.19 -6.62
N ILE A 38 -7.30 -12.13 -7.30
CA ILE A 38 -7.72 -12.01 -8.68
C ILE A 38 -9.24 -11.99 -8.76
N GLY A 39 -9.78 -11.30 -9.73
CA GLY A 39 -11.21 -11.28 -9.98
C GLY A 39 -11.63 -10.14 -10.92
N SER A 40 -12.85 -10.21 -11.43
CA SER A 40 -13.42 -9.21 -12.33
C SER A 40 -13.63 -7.85 -11.64
N ASN A 41 -13.79 -6.79 -12.45
CA ASN A 41 -14.17 -5.48 -11.94
C ASN A 41 -15.53 -5.56 -11.23
N GLY A 42 -15.64 -4.90 -10.09
CA GLY A 42 -16.86 -4.96 -9.26
C GLY A 42 -16.97 -6.16 -8.33
N ALA A 43 -16.02 -7.11 -8.32
CA ALA A 43 -16.01 -8.27 -7.42
C ALA A 43 -15.73 -7.96 -5.93
N GLY A 44 -15.61 -6.68 -5.55
CA GLY A 44 -15.39 -6.29 -4.15
C GLY A 44 -13.91 -6.19 -3.73
N LYS A 45 -12.95 -6.44 -4.62
CA LYS A 45 -11.51 -6.43 -4.28
C LYS A 45 -11.05 -5.13 -3.60
N SER A 46 -11.31 -3.98 -4.23
CA SER A 46 -10.94 -2.67 -3.65
C SER A 46 -11.73 -2.36 -2.37
N THR A 47 -12.98 -2.85 -2.26
CA THR A 47 -13.76 -2.75 -1.01
C THR A 47 -13.10 -3.54 0.12
N LEU A 48 -12.54 -4.72 -0.18
CA LEU A 48 -11.80 -5.51 0.79
C LEU A 48 -10.58 -4.72 1.33
N PHE A 49 -9.81 -4.10 0.44
CA PHE A 49 -8.68 -3.26 0.85
C PHE A 49 -9.14 -2.05 1.67
N GLN A 50 -10.24 -1.42 1.30
CA GLN A 50 -10.84 -0.31 2.05
C GLN A 50 -11.30 -0.76 3.44
N ALA A 51 -11.91 -1.95 3.56
CA ALA A 51 -12.29 -2.51 4.85
C ALA A 51 -11.08 -2.82 5.73
N ILE A 52 -10.02 -3.44 5.18
CA ILE A 52 -8.77 -3.73 5.91
C ILE A 52 -8.09 -2.44 6.36
N SER A 53 -8.00 -1.43 5.49
CA SER A 53 -7.36 -0.15 5.82
C SER A 53 -8.20 0.75 6.74
N GLY A 54 -9.50 0.47 6.91
CA GLY A 54 -10.42 1.28 7.72
C GLY A 54 -11.00 2.49 7.00
N ALA A 55 -10.91 2.53 5.68
CA ALA A 55 -11.54 3.56 4.85
C ALA A 55 -13.06 3.30 4.64
N VAL A 56 -13.52 2.08 4.93
CA VAL A 56 -14.93 1.68 4.91
C VAL A 56 -15.19 0.80 6.13
N ASP A 57 -16.31 1.06 6.81
CA ASP A 57 -16.73 0.29 7.96
C ASP A 57 -17.30 -1.08 7.55
N THR A 58 -17.05 -2.09 8.38
CA THR A 58 -17.65 -3.41 8.23
C THR A 58 -19.02 -3.45 8.90
N LYS A 59 -19.99 -4.07 8.25
CA LYS A 59 -21.32 -4.34 8.85
C LYS A 59 -21.25 -5.49 9.84
N ARG A 60 -20.45 -6.51 9.55
CA ARG A 60 -20.26 -7.72 10.38
C ARG A 60 -18.83 -8.21 10.26
N GLY A 61 -18.47 -9.08 11.21
CA GLY A 61 -17.20 -9.76 11.25
C GLY A 61 -16.09 -8.95 11.91
N ASN A 62 -14.92 -9.55 11.96
CA ASN A 62 -13.76 -8.97 12.64
C ASN A 62 -12.55 -8.96 11.70
N ILE A 63 -11.73 -7.92 11.84
CA ILE A 63 -10.43 -7.76 11.19
C ILE A 63 -9.37 -7.74 12.28
N ILE A 64 -8.51 -8.75 12.27
CA ILE A 64 -7.48 -8.94 13.29
C ILE A 64 -6.10 -8.80 12.63
N LEU A 65 -5.26 -7.92 13.14
CA LEU A 65 -3.89 -7.72 12.69
C LEU A 65 -2.92 -7.96 13.85
N ASN A 66 -2.00 -8.91 13.70
CA ASN A 66 -1.05 -9.32 14.75
C ASN A 66 -1.75 -9.69 16.08
N GLY A 67 -2.89 -10.38 16.00
CA GLY A 67 -3.67 -10.78 17.18
C GLY A 67 -4.49 -9.65 17.82
N ARG A 68 -4.44 -8.44 17.28
CA ARG A 68 -5.22 -7.28 17.75
C ARG A 68 -6.42 -7.06 16.84
N ASP A 69 -7.59 -6.96 17.43
CA ASP A 69 -8.81 -6.56 16.69
C ASP A 69 -8.74 -5.07 16.34
N ILE A 70 -8.75 -4.79 15.03
CA ILE A 70 -8.70 -3.44 14.47
C ILE A 70 -10.00 -3.04 13.79
N THR A 71 -11.07 -3.85 13.90
CA THR A 71 -12.33 -3.73 13.15
C THR A 71 -12.93 -2.33 13.19
N PHE A 72 -12.90 -1.70 14.34
CA PHE A 72 -13.48 -0.34 14.55
C PHE A 72 -12.41 0.74 14.73
N GLU A 73 -11.14 0.42 14.46
CA GLU A 73 -10.11 1.44 14.48
C GLU A 73 -10.16 2.31 13.22
N PRO A 74 -10.11 3.64 13.37
CA PRO A 74 -10.10 4.55 12.21
C PRO A 74 -8.82 4.39 11.38
N GLU A 75 -8.90 4.72 10.08
CA GLU A 75 -7.84 4.58 9.10
C GLU A 75 -6.48 5.13 9.57
N TYR A 76 -6.45 6.31 10.21
CA TYR A 76 -5.21 6.92 10.70
C TYR A 76 -4.50 6.12 11.80
N LYS A 77 -5.21 5.28 12.54
CA LYS A 77 -4.60 4.36 13.52
C LYS A 77 -4.05 3.12 12.82
N ARG A 78 -4.82 2.56 11.88
CA ARG A 78 -4.40 1.38 11.10
C ARG A 78 -3.22 1.70 10.18
N SER A 79 -3.13 2.92 9.65
CA SER A 79 -2.00 3.35 8.80
C SER A 79 -0.63 3.31 9.48
N LYS A 80 -0.58 3.15 10.81
CA LYS A 80 0.69 2.93 11.53
C LYS A 80 1.34 1.59 11.18
N GLY A 81 0.52 0.52 11.03
CA GLY A 81 0.97 -0.82 10.72
C GLY A 81 0.64 -1.27 9.29
N ILE A 82 -0.24 -0.56 8.57
CA ILE A 82 -0.66 -0.93 7.22
C ILE A 82 -0.10 0.08 6.21
N GLY A 83 0.77 -0.38 5.31
CA GLY A 83 1.19 0.35 4.13
C GLY A 83 0.18 0.13 3.01
N ARG A 84 -0.09 1.15 2.19
CA ARG A 84 -1.00 1.01 1.05
C ARG A 84 -0.48 1.74 -0.17
N LEU A 85 -0.42 1.03 -1.31
CA LEU A 85 -0.28 1.61 -2.64
C LEU A 85 -1.63 1.65 -3.33
N PHE A 86 -1.92 2.78 -3.95
CA PHE A 86 -3.15 3.00 -4.69
C PHE A 86 -2.91 2.77 -6.18
N GLN A 87 -3.96 2.44 -6.91
CA GLN A 87 -3.95 2.39 -8.37
C GLN A 87 -3.51 3.73 -8.98
N ASP A 88 -4.00 4.85 -8.43
CA ASP A 88 -3.55 6.19 -8.76
C ASP A 88 -2.47 6.65 -7.77
N PRO A 89 -1.19 6.79 -8.20
CA PRO A 89 -0.09 7.16 -7.32
C PRO A 89 -0.21 8.59 -6.76
N LEU A 90 -1.08 9.43 -7.31
CA LEU A 90 -1.36 10.77 -6.74
C LEU A 90 -2.05 10.67 -5.38
N LYS A 91 -2.84 9.63 -5.13
CA LYS A 91 -3.53 9.43 -3.85
C LYS A 91 -2.59 9.10 -2.69
N GLY A 92 -1.41 8.58 -2.99
CA GLY A 92 -0.39 8.25 -1.99
C GLY A 92 0.63 9.36 -1.74
N THR A 93 0.54 10.51 -2.42
CA THR A 93 1.54 11.58 -2.38
C THR A 93 0.92 12.96 -2.19
N ALA A 94 1.74 13.92 -1.74
CA ALA A 94 1.44 15.35 -1.77
C ALA A 94 2.14 15.98 -3.01
N PRO A 95 1.47 16.11 -4.17
CA PRO A 95 2.12 16.42 -5.44
C PRO A 95 2.75 17.82 -5.49
N ASN A 96 2.28 18.75 -4.67
CA ASN A 96 2.82 20.10 -4.56
C ASN A 96 4.05 20.20 -3.64
N MET A 97 4.32 19.19 -2.85
CA MET A 97 5.48 19.08 -1.98
C MET A 97 6.65 18.41 -2.72
N THR A 98 7.86 18.62 -2.24
CA THR A 98 9.08 18.00 -2.77
C THR A 98 9.15 16.50 -2.45
N ILE A 99 10.06 15.77 -3.10
CA ILE A 99 10.35 14.37 -2.80
C ILE A 99 10.78 14.24 -1.34
N GLU A 100 11.70 15.10 -0.88
CA GLU A 100 12.18 15.10 0.50
C GLU A 100 11.06 15.32 1.52
N GLU A 101 10.18 16.27 1.28
CA GLU A 101 9.03 16.54 2.16
C GLU A 101 8.05 15.35 2.23
N ASN A 102 7.77 14.71 1.09
CA ASN A 102 6.93 13.50 1.05
C ASN A 102 7.56 12.35 1.83
N LEU A 103 8.86 12.09 1.66
CA LEU A 103 9.60 11.07 2.41
C LEU A 103 9.63 11.40 3.90
N HIS A 104 9.81 12.67 4.26
CA HIS A 104 9.78 13.09 5.66
C HIS A 104 8.42 12.81 6.31
N LEU A 105 7.31 13.12 5.63
CA LEU A 105 5.96 12.80 6.12
C LEU A 105 5.78 11.30 6.35
N SER A 106 6.19 10.47 5.38
CA SER A 106 6.06 9.01 5.52
C SER A 106 6.96 8.44 6.61
N ASN A 107 8.15 9.00 6.85
CA ASN A 107 9.05 8.60 7.94
C ASN A 107 8.50 8.93 9.33
N GLN A 108 7.49 9.81 9.44
CA GLN A 108 6.80 10.11 10.71
C GLN A 108 5.69 9.10 11.03
N ARG A 109 5.40 8.15 10.13
CA ARG A 109 4.36 7.15 10.33
C ARG A 109 4.61 6.37 11.64
N GLY A 110 3.58 6.29 12.48
CA GLY A 110 3.66 5.61 13.76
C GLY A 110 4.41 6.32 14.89
N LYS A 111 5.12 7.41 14.61
CA LYS A 111 5.81 8.20 15.63
C LYS A 111 4.85 9.23 16.24
N HIS A 112 5.12 9.64 17.48
CA HIS A 112 4.45 10.81 18.02
C HIS A 112 4.82 12.03 17.18
N PHE A 113 3.82 12.88 16.89
CA PHE A 113 4.04 14.08 16.10
C PHE A 113 5.11 14.95 16.78
N SER A 114 6.29 14.96 16.20
CA SER A 114 7.36 15.88 16.56
C SER A 114 7.55 16.80 15.36
N LEU A 115 7.49 18.10 15.59
CA LEU A 115 7.96 19.12 14.64
C LEU A 115 9.50 19.04 14.55
N SER A 116 10.03 17.86 14.27
CA SER A 116 11.43 17.64 14.02
C SER A 116 11.78 18.32 12.72
N LEU A 117 12.63 19.33 12.80
CA LEU A 117 13.22 19.95 11.62
C LEU A 117 13.94 18.88 10.80
N MET A 118 13.79 18.95 9.47
CA MET A 118 14.54 18.10 8.57
C MET A 118 16.03 18.29 8.83
N SER A 119 16.71 17.21 9.23
CA SER A 119 18.15 17.25 9.49
C SER A 119 18.91 16.76 8.26
N HIS A 120 20.13 17.23 8.10
CA HIS A 120 21.06 16.74 7.08
C HIS A 120 21.19 15.20 7.07
N ARG A 121 21.08 14.57 8.24
CA ARG A 121 21.12 13.13 8.39
C ARG A 121 19.94 12.43 7.69
N HIS A 122 18.73 12.93 7.84
CA HIS A 122 17.53 12.38 7.17
C HIS A 122 17.66 12.51 5.66
N ARG A 123 18.21 13.63 5.16
CA ARG A 123 18.43 13.82 3.73
C ARG A 123 19.36 12.77 3.12
N GLU A 124 20.45 12.44 3.80
CA GLU A 124 21.38 11.39 3.35
C GLU A 124 20.76 9.99 3.45
N GLU A 125 19.96 9.72 4.45
CA GLU A 125 19.19 8.47 4.58
C GLU A 125 18.19 8.33 3.42
N PHE A 126 17.48 9.41 3.07
CA PHE A 126 16.54 9.42 1.94
C PHE A 126 17.24 9.25 0.59
N LYS A 127 18.39 9.89 0.39
CA LYS A 127 19.19 9.68 -0.82
C LYS A 127 19.55 8.20 -1.00
N LYS A 128 20.06 7.55 0.04
CA LYS A 128 20.41 6.13 -0.02
C LYS A 128 19.20 5.26 -0.39
N ALA A 129 18.07 5.48 0.25
CA ALA A 129 16.84 4.73 -0.05
C ALA A 129 16.34 4.99 -1.49
N LEU A 130 16.47 6.22 -2.01
CA LEU A 130 16.11 6.55 -3.39
C LEU A 130 17.06 5.91 -4.42
N MET A 131 18.35 5.78 -4.11
CA MET A 131 19.33 5.10 -4.98
C MET A 131 18.95 3.65 -5.25
N GLU A 132 18.33 2.96 -4.28
CA GLU A 132 17.85 1.57 -4.44
C GLU A 132 16.76 1.43 -5.51
N LEU A 133 16.04 2.52 -5.82
CA LEU A 133 15.03 2.54 -6.88
C LEU A 133 15.66 2.60 -8.30
N GLU A 134 16.92 3.03 -8.44
CA GLU A 134 17.63 3.18 -9.73
C GLU A 134 16.87 4.04 -10.75
N LEU A 135 16.24 5.13 -10.28
CA LEU A 135 15.41 6.04 -11.10
C LEU A 135 15.94 7.48 -11.15
N GLY A 136 17.13 7.74 -10.57
CA GLY A 136 17.75 9.06 -10.52
C GLY A 136 17.01 10.07 -9.64
N LEU A 137 16.20 9.58 -8.70
CA LEU A 137 15.40 10.42 -7.79
C LEU A 137 16.24 11.00 -6.66
N GLU A 138 17.37 10.38 -6.32
CA GLU A 138 18.33 10.80 -5.30
C GLU A 138 18.94 12.19 -5.60
N GLU A 139 19.03 12.56 -6.87
CA GLU A 139 19.51 13.87 -7.30
C GLU A 139 18.38 14.92 -7.40
N ARG A 140 17.14 14.51 -7.16
CA ARG A 140 15.94 15.32 -7.38
C ARG A 140 15.11 15.57 -6.11
N LEU A 141 15.72 15.46 -4.93
CA LEU A 141 15.04 15.62 -3.64
C LEU A 141 14.21 16.91 -3.51
N ASP A 142 14.69 18.01 -4.10
CA ASP A 142 14.03 19.31 -4.09
C ASP A 142 12.97 19.46 -5.19
N SER A 143 12.80 18.47 -6.08
CA SER A 143 11.78 18.48 -7.12
C SER A 143 10.41 18.14 -6.55
N LYS A 144 9.36 18.83 -7.04
CA LYS A 144 7.97 18.52 -6.67
C LYS A 144 7.56 17.16 -7.23
N VAL A 145 6.87 16.35 -6.41
CA VAL A 145 6.40 15.02 -6.79
C VAL A 145 5.45 15.06 -7.98
N GLY A 146 4.66 16.13 -8.13
CA GLY A 146 3.80 16.32 -9.30
C GLY A 146 4.52 16.37 -10.65
N LEU A 147 5.83 16.64 -10.67
CA LEU A 147 6.67 16.69 -11.88
C LEU A 147 7.29 15.33 -12.25
N LEU A 148 7.09 14.30 -11.44
CA LEU A 148 7.60 12.96 -11.71
C LEU A 148 6.76 12.25 -12.76
N SER A 149 7.40 11.34 -13.53
CA SER A 149 6.67 10.39 -14.37
C SER A 149 5.79 9.46 -13.54
N GLY A 150 4.80 8.81 -14.16
CA GLY A 150 3.93 7.84 -13.49
C GLY A 150 4.73 6.77 -12.75
N GLY A 151 5.71 6.14 -13.42
CA GLY A 151 6.55 5.11 -12.82
C GLY A 151 7.46 5.61 -11.71
N GLN A 152 8.09 6.79 -11.88
CA GLN A 152 8.88 7.41 -10.81
C GLN A 152 8.04 7.69 -9.57
N ARG A 153 6.82 8.20 -9.77
CA ARG A 153 5.89 8.48 -8.67
C ARG A 153 5.44 7.19 -7.99
N GLN A 154 5.15 6.14 -8.77
CA GLN A 154 4.76 4.84 -8.21
C GLN A 154 5.88 4.21 -7.39
N ALA A 155 7.12 4.22 -7.89
CA ALA A 155 8.27 3.74 -7.14
C ALA A 155 8.52 4.57 -5.87
N LEU A 156 8.37 5.89 -5.95
CA LEU A 156 8.44 6.76 -4.77
C LEU A 156 7.35 6.40 -3.75
N THR A 157 6.12 6.17 -4.20
CA THR A 157 4.99 5.80 -3.32
C THR A 157 5.25 4.45 -2.64
N LEU A 158 5.85 3.49 -3.36
CA LEU A 158 6.28 2.21 -2.80
C LEU A 158 7.32 2.42 -1.69
N LEU A 159 8.38 3.18 -1.96
CA LEU A 159 9.39 3.53 -0.97
C LEU A 159 8.75 4.21 0.26
N MET A 160 7.86 5.18 0.05
CA MET A 160 7.14 5.85 1.14
C MET A 160 6.30 4.88 1.99
N ALA A 161 5.67 3.88 1.36
CA ALA A 161 4.86 2.88 2.07
C ALA A 161 5.71 1.90 2.89
N THR A 162 6.98 1.70 2.51
CA THR A 162 7.90 0.71 3.11
C THR A 162 9.06 1.33 3.90
N LEU A 163 9.30 2.64 3.81
CA LEU A 163 10.36 3.37 4.53
C LEU A 163 10.31 3.14 6.06
N VAL A 164 9.11 3.07 6.61
CA VAL A 164 8.85 2.49 7.92
C VAL A 164 8.16 1.16 7.65
N THR A 165 8.86 0.06 7.86
CA THR A 165 8.39 -1.30 7.54
C THR A 165 6.99 -1.53 8.11
N PRO A 166 5.96 -1.75 7.27
CA PRO A 166 4.62 -2.03 7.75
C PRO A 166 4.48 -3.49 8.17
N ASP A 167 3.50 -3.79 9.02
CA ASP A 167 3.10 -5.16 9.31
C ASP A 167 2.43 -5.82 8.08
N LEU A 168 1.61 -5.03 7.36
CA LEU A 168 0.87 -5.46 6.18
C LEU A 168 1.01 -4.41 5.06
N LEU A 169 1.34 -4.86 3.85
CA LEU A 169 1.37 -4.03 2.65
C LEU A 169 0.19 -4.39 1.73
N LEU A 170 -0.59 -3.40 1.34
CA LEU A 170 -1.71 -3.52 0.41
C LEU A 170 -1.34 -2.90 -0.94
N LEU A 171 -1.26 -3.71 -2.00
CA LEU A 171 -0.93 -3.29 -3.36
C LEU A 171 -2.17 -3.33 -4.26
N ASP A 172 -2.80 -2.19 -4.51
CA ASP A 172 -4.06 -2.09 -5.25
C ASP A 172 -3.79 -1.72 -6.72
N GLU A 173 -3.68 -2.74 -7.60
CA GLU A 173 -3.45 -2.56 -9.06
C GLU A 173 -2.35 -1.53 -9.39
N HIS A 174 -1.32 -1.47 -8.58
CA HIS A 174 -0.34 -0.40 -8.53
C HIS A 174 0.52 -0.22 -9.79
N THR A 175 0.38 -1.09 -10.79
CA THR A 175 1.08 -1.00 -12.08
C THR A 175 0.14 -0.78 -13.27
N ALA A 176 -1.18 -0.78 -13.07
CA ALA A 176 -2.16 -0.75 -14.14
C ALA A 176 -2.13 0.52 -15.01
N ALA A 177 -1.69 1.65 -14.46
CA ALA A 177 -1.62 2.94 -15.16
C ALA A 177 -0.24 3.21 -15.80
N LEU A 178 0.68 2.23 -15.79
CA LEU A 178 2.04 2.37 -16.28
C LEU A 178 2.21 1.70 -17.64
N ASP A 179 3.18 2.17 -18.42
CA ASP A 179 3.61 1.46 -19.63
C ASP A 179 4.25 0.10 -19.24
N PRO A 180 4.24 -0.91 -20.12
CA PRO A 180 4.65 -2.27 -19.78
C PRO A 180 6.07 -2.37 -19.20
N LYS A 181 7.03 -1.62 -19.74
CA LYS A 181 8.43 -1.65 -19.28
C LYS A 181 8.57 -1.08 -17.88
N THR A 182 7.89 0.04 -17.62
CA THR A 182 7.89 0.68 -16.30
C THR A 182 7.12 -0.17 -15.28
N ALA A 183 6.02 -0.79 -15.69
CA ALA A 183 5.24 -1.70 -14.85
C ALA A 183 6.09 -2.88 -14.34
N LEU A 184 6.86 -3.53 -15.23
CA LEU A 184 7.78 -4.61 -14.86
C LEU A 184 8.83 -4.12 -13.84
N LYS A 185 9.47 -2.99 -14.09
CA LYS A 185 10.45 -2.43 -13.14
C LYS A 185 9.86 -2.16 -11.76
N VAL A 186 8.64 -1.61 -11.69
CA VAL A 186 7.95 -1.35 -10.42
C VAL A 186 7.58 -2.65 -9.71
N LEU A 187 7.18 -3.69 -10.45
CA LEU A 187 6.91 -5.02 -9.88
C LEU A 187 8.16 -5.65 -9.29
N GLU A 188 9.27 -5.65 -10.03
CA GLU A 188 10.58 -6.16 -9.55
C GLU A 188 11.03 -5.43 -8.28
N LEU A 189 10.91 -4.10 -8.24
CA LEU A 189 11.19 -3.30 -7.04
C LEU A 189 10.27 -3.67 -5.88
N SER A 190 8.96 -3.88 -6.15
CA SER A 190 7.99 -4.26 -5.11
C SER A 190 8.34 -5.61 -4.51
N GLN A 191 8.67 -6.59 -5.36
CA GLN A 191 9.05 -7.93 -4.93
C GLN A 191 10.34 -7.87 -4.10
N LYS A 192 11.39 -7.22 -4.61
CA LYS A 192 12.66 -7.05 -3.91
C LYS A 192 12.48 -6.48 -2.51
N ILE A 193 11.75 -5.36 -2.38
CA ILE A 193 11.51 -4.70 -1.08
C ILE A 193 10.72 -5.61 -0.13
N VAL A 194 9.69 -6.29 -0.64
CA VAL A 194 8.86 -7.21 0.17
C VAL A 194 9.69 -8.39 0.69
N GLU A 195 10.52 -9.00 -0.16
CA GLU A 195 11.38 -10.12 0.20
C GLU A 195 12.48 -9.71 1.19
N GLU A 196 13.20 -8.61 0.93
CA GLU A 196 14.28 -8.12 1.79
C GLU A 196 13.78 -7.78 3.21
N HIS A 197 12.57 -7.23 3.33
CA HIS A 197 12.00 -6.83 4.61
C HIS A 197 11.01 -7.83 5.19
N GLN A 198 10.76 -8.96 4.52
CA GLN A 198 9.80 -10.01 4.92
C GLN A 198 8.42 -9.43 5.25
N ILE A 199 7.92 -8.51 4.39
CA ILE A 199 6.66 -7.81 4.59
C ILE A 199 5.51 -8.71 4.14
N THR A 200 4.54 -8.95 5.03
CA THR A 200 3.30 -9.62 4.61
C THR A 200 2.55 -8.74 3.63
N THR A 201 2.23 -9.28 2.46
CA THR A 201 1.70 -8.49 1.35
C THR A 201 0.43 -9.10 0.78
N LEU A 202 -0.58 -8.26 0.59
CA LEU A 202 -1.79 -8.60 -0.13
C LEU A 202 -1.88 -7.73 -1.38
N MET A 203 -1.89 -8.34 -2.56
CA MET A 203 -1.91 -7.66 -3.84
C MET A 203 -3.21 -7.92 -4.59
N ILE A 204 -3.79 -6.87 -5.15
CA ILE A 204 -4.85 -6.97 -6.15
C ILE A 204 -4.25 -6.74 -7.53
N THR A 205 -4.49 -7.65 -8.46
CA THR A 205 -4.14 -7.48 -9.87
C THR A 205 -5.18 -8.14 -10.77
N HIS A 206 -5.31 -7.60 -11.97
CA HIS A 206 -6.01 -8.26 -13.08
C HIS A 206 -5.03 -8.68 -14.19
N ASN A 207 -3.74 -8.34 -14.06
CA ASN A 207 -2.69 -8.75 -14.98
C ASN A 207 -2.14 -10.11 -14.58
N MET A 208 -2.33 -11.11 -15.46
CA MET A 208 -1.85 -12.49 -15.23
C MET A 208 -0.32 -12.60 -15.28
N ASP A 209 0.36 -11.68 -15.98
CA ASP A 209 1.82 -11.66 -16.05
C ASP A 209 2.44 -11.39 -14.67
N CYS A 210 1.74 -10.63 -13.80
CA CYS A 210 2.17 -10.39 -12.43
C CYS A 210 2.23 -11.67 -11.59
N LEU A 211 1.44 -12.71 -11.95
CA LEU A 211 1.42 -13.99 -11.22
C LEU A 211 2.65 -14.84 -11.49
N LEU A 212 3.20 -14.75 -12.71
CA LEU A 212 4.38 -15.53 -13.08
C LEU A 212 5.61 -15.10 -12.28
N TYR A 213 5.68 -13.82 -11.90
CA TYR A 213 6.78 -13.30 -11.09
C TYR A 213 6.68 -13.69 -9.60
N THR A 214 5.49 -14.07 -9.12
CA THR A 214 5.27 -14.43 -7.70
C THR A 214 5.30 -15.96 -7.47
N SER A 215 5.23 -16.77 -8.52
CA SER A 215 5.16 -18.25 -8.40
C SER A 215 6.51 -18.97 -8.36
N ASP A 216 7.62 -18.30 -8.70
CA ASP A 216 8.95 -18.90 -8.67
C ASP A 216 9.64 -18.83 -7.29
N ALA A 217 8.94 -18.32 -6.27
CA ALA A 217 9.42 -18.20 -4.89
C ALA A 217 8.81 -19.27 -3.92
N ALA A 218 8.28 -20.38 -4.45
CA ALA A 218 7.72 -21.48 -3.66
C ALA A 218 8.59 -22.74 -3.75
#